data_eae84e78c847e539ae50b5f24473c2e8
#
_entry.id   eae84e78c847e539ae50b5f24473c2e8
#
_cell.length_a   1.000
_cell.length_b   1.000
_cell.length_c   1.000
_cell.angle_alpha   90.00
_cell.angle_beta   90.00
_cell.angle_gamma   90.00
#
_symmetry.space_group_name_H-M   'P 1'
#
loop_
_entity.id
_entity.type
_entity.pdbx_description
1 polymer ?
#
loop_
_entity_poly.entity_id
_entity_poly.type
_entity_poly.pdbx_seq_one_letter_code
_entity_poly.pdbx_strand_id
1 'polypeptide(L)'
;MKTILLVFPFLLFSIISFTTSEKQEKQIKKSLSKNMSYVPAGNVYVNDSLKSVQSFYISKTEVSNAEYKLFLNDLKLTGELEKLAIAQIDSLKWNLGTSTNMAYVEYYFSHPAYKDYPVVNVSYDAALLYCDWLSNKLNKQFGSTKLKFRLPTKEEFVRAGRGDNRTVGYAWGTNNLRNRSGQFMCNHLQLGAESIHRNTITGKYEIIPVFDDFAAGGSDVTAPVKSYWANQFDVYNMNGNVAEMLAIKGIALGGAWRNTGYDVRLESETAYTEAAATIGFRVITSWVE
;
A
#
# COMPACT_ATOMS: atom_id res chain seq x y z
N MET A 1 37.65 45.14 44.68
CA MET A 1 37.24 44.70 43.38
C MET A 1 36.62 43.30 43.53
N LYS A 2 35.30 43.18 43.48
CA LYS A 2 34.60 41.89 43.50
C LYS A 2 34.16 41.54 42.07
N THR A 3 34.80 40.56 41.50
CA THR A 3 34.47 40.03 40.17
C THR A 3 33.24 39.12 40.30
N ILE A 4 32.11 39.56 39.80
CA ILE A 4 30.89 38.75 39.70
C ILE A 4 30.99 37.93 38.42
N LEU A 5 31.08 36.59 38.56
CA LEU A 5 31.05 35.64 37.49
C LEU A 5 29.60 35.45 37.07
N LEU A 6 29.23 35.96 35.89
CA LEU A 6 27.96 35.66 35.22
C LEU A 6 28.04 34.25 34.61
N VAL A 7 27.49 33.26 35.31
CA VAL A 7 27.33 31.90 34.79
C VAL A 7 25.95 31.76 34.14
N PHE A 8 25.95 31.76 32.87
CA PHE A 8 25.11 31.22 31.82
C PHE A 8 23.70 30.67 32.09
N PRO A 9 22.68 31.18 31.39
CA PRO A 9 21.41 30.50 31.17
C PRO A 9 21.39 29.58 29.93
N PHE A 10 22.51 29.35 29.23
CA PHE A 10 22.52 28.62 27.96
C PHE A 10 22.30 27.11 28.09
N LEU A 11 22.63 26.46 29.21
CA LEU A 11 22.44 25.03 29.40
C LEU A 11 20.97 24.60 29.64
N LEU A 12 20.17 25.47 30.24
CA LEU A 12 18.76 25.17 30.52
C LEU A 12 17.90 25.22 29.27
N PHE A 13 18.20 26.09 28.29
CA PHE A 13 17.45 26.13 27.02
C PHE A 13 17.70 24.94 26.12
N SER A 14 18.91 24.39 26.10
CA SER A 14 19.23 23.19 25.32
C SER A 14 18.58 21.91 25.89
N ILE A 15 18.52 21.80 27.24
CA ILE A 15 17.88 20.63 27.89
C ILE A 15 16.36 20.67 27.71
N ILE A 16 15.72 21.82 27.82
CA ILE A 16 14.26 21.96 27.61
C ILE A 16 13.89 21.72 26.15
N SER A 17 14.69 22.18 25.20
CA SER A 17 14.51 21.95 23.79
C SER A 17 14.63 20.46 23.42
N PHE A 18 15.60 19.75 24.02
CA PHE A 18 15.84 18.32 23.80
C PHE A 18 14.68 17.47 24.35
N THR A 19 14.21 17.74 25.56
CA THR A 19 13.10 17.02 26.20
C THR A 19 11.76 17.23 25.49
N THR A 20 11.51 18.42 24.91
CA THR A 20 10.31 18.68 24.11
C THR A 20 10.35 17.94 22.77
N SER A 21 11.51 17.87 22.12
CA SER A 21 11.69 17.11 20.87
C SER A 21 11.46 15.62 21.05
N GLU A 22 12.02 14.99 22.08
CA GLU A 22 11.82 13.57 22.40
C GLU A 22 10.35 13.24 22.73
N LYS A 23 9.67 14.09 23.47
CA LYS A 23 8.25 13.94 23.80
C LYS A 23 7.39 13.99 22.54
N GLN A 24 7.67 14.92 21.64
CA GLN A 24 7.00 15.06 20.35
C GLN A 24 7.23 13.84 19.48
N GLU A 25 8.46 13.36 19.36
CA GLU A 25 8.80 12.16 18.60
C GLU A 25 8.06 10.93 19.12
N LYS A 26 8.03 10.72 20.43
CA LYS A 26 7.30 9.63 21.06
C LYS A 26 5.80 9.71 20.77
N GLN A 27 5.23 10.91 20.76
CA GLN A 27 3.82 11.14 20.42
C GLN A 27 3.54 10.81 18.95
N ILE A 28 4.42 11.22 18.02
CA ILE A 28 4.31 10.89 16.60
C ILE A 28 4.38 9.38 16.39
N LYS A 29 5.40 8.71 16.93
CA LYS A 29 5.55 7.25 16.84
C LYS A 29 4.32 6.50 17.36
N LYS A 30 3.77 6.95 18.50
CA LYS A 30 2.52 6.40 19.05
C LYS A 30 1.32 6.62 18.14
N SER A 31 1.25 7.75 17.45
CA SER A 31 0.16 8.02 16.49
C SER A 31 0.33 7.20 15.22
N LEU A 32 1.53 7.12 14.68
CA LEU A 32 1.82 6.31 13.49
C LEU A 32 1.49 4.83 13.74
N SER A 33 1.83 4.28 14.89
CA SER A 33 1.62 2.85 15.21
C SER A 33 0.15 2.39 15.18
N LYS A 34 -0.81 3.31 15.13
CA LYS A 34 -2.23 2.96 14.97
C LYS A 34 -2.51 2.38 13.58
N ASN A 35 -2.01 3.05 12.53
CA ASN A 35 -2.30 2.71 11.14
C ASN A 35 -1.05 2.29 10.34
N MET A 36 0.12 2.35 10.94
CA MET A 36 1.38 1.98 10.31
C MET A 36 2.15 0.99 11.16
N SER A 37 2.94 0.16 10.50
CA SER A 37 3.83 -0.82 11.11
C SER A 37 5.27 -0.39 10.94
N TYR A 38 6.06 -0.56 12.00
CA TYR A 38 7.49 -0.33 11.94
C TYR A 38 8.20 -1.55 11.36
N VAL A 39 8.95 -1.33 10.28
CA VAL A 39 9.82 -2.33 9.67
C VAL A 39 11.25 -1.99 10.03
N PRO A 40 11.95 -2.84 10.80
CA PRO A 40 13.34 -2.57 11.20
C PRO A 40 14.29 -2.66 10.00
N ALA A 41 15.39 -1.92 10.07
CA ALA A 41 16.48 -2.04 9.11
C ALA A 41 16.94 -3.50 9.00
N GLY A 42 17.33 -3.90 7.80
CA GLY A 42 17.78 -5.27 7.57
C GLY A 42 18.03 -5.56 6.09
N ASN A 43 18.44 -6.77 5.82
CA ASN A 43 18.70 -7.21 4.46
C ASN A 43 17.50 -7.99 3.91
N VAL A 44 17.28 -7.88 2.61
CA VAL A 44 16.25 -8.64 1.87
C VAL A 44 16.82 -9.09 0.52
N TYR A 45 16.43 -10.27 0.08
CA TYR A 45 16.70 -10.72 -1.29
C TYR A 45 15.62 -10.19 -2.22
N VAL A 46 16.05 -9.53 -3.29
CA VAL A 46 15.18 -9.05 -4.37
C VAL A 46 15.83 -9.45 -5.68
N ASN A 47 15.12 -10.22 -6.51
CA ASN A 47 15.65 -10.80 -7.75
C ASN A 47 17.03 -11.48 -7.52
N ASP A 48 17.10 -12.36 -6.52
CA ASP A 48 18.31 -13.10 -6.10
C ASP A 48 19.50 -12.24 -5.65
N SER A 49 19.31 -10.93 -5.54
CA SER A 49 20.33 -10.00 -5.06
C SER A 49 20.04 -9.53 -3.65
N LEU A 50 21.05 -9.58 -2.76
CA LEU A 50 20.93 -9.09 -1.40
C LEU A 50 20.92 -7.56 -1.38
N LYS A 51 19.89 -6.96 -0.82
CA LYS A 51 19.70 -5.53 -0.66
C LYS A 51 19.60 -5.15 0.81
N SER A 52 20.24 -4.05 1.19
CA SER A 52 20.09 -3.47 2.53
C SER A 52 18.99 -2.41 2.50
N VAL A 53 18.08 -2.49 3.47
CA VAL A 53 16.94 -1.57 3.61
C VAL A 53 17.02 -0.92 4.97
N GLN A 54 16.90 0.41 5.01
CA GLN A 54 16.81 1.18 6.25
C GLN A 54 15.46 0.94 6.93
N SER A 55 15.35 1.29 8.21
CA SER A 55 14.08 1.20 8.92
C SER A 55 13.08 2.25 8.42
N PHE A 56 11.81 1.87 8.37
CA PHE A 56 10.71 2.74 7.94
C PHE A 56 9.40 2.33 8.59
N TYR A 57 8.39 3.17 8.47
CA TYR A 57 7.01 2.84 8.75
C TYR A 57 6.25 2.62 7.45
N ILE A 58 5.42 1.57 7.39
CA ILE A 58 4.55 1.25 6.25
C ILE A 58 3.10 1.22 6.70
N SER A 59 2.17 1.70 5.89
CA SER A 59 0.73 1.53 6.20
C SER A 59 0.39 0.05 6.35
N LYS A 60 -0.38 -0.27 7.39
CA LYS A 60 -0.82 -1.65 7.66
C LYS A 60 -1.65 -2.22 6.52
N THR A 61 -2.33 -1.36 5.80
CA THR A 61 -3.24 -1.69 4.70
C THR A 61 -2.91 -0.85 3.47
N GLU A 62 -3.48 -1.22 2.34
CA GLU A 62 -3.63 -0.34 1.19
C GLU A 62 -4.41 0.92 1.60
N VAL A 63 -4.26 2.03 0.89
CA VAL A 63 -5.09 3.21 1.09
C VAL A 63 -6.54 2.86 0.73
N SER A 64 -7.45 3.08 1.66
CA SER A 64 -8.88 2.79 1.49
C SER A 64 -9.64 3.90 0.77
N ASN A 65 -10.81 3.57 0.22
CA ASN A 65 -11.72 4.57 -0.34
C ASN A 65 -12.08 5.66 0.67
N ALA A 66 -12.26 5.31 1.94
CA ALA A 66 -12.56 6.28 3.00
C ALA A 66 -11.41 7.27 3.20
N GLU A 67 -10.17 6.79 3.27
CA GLU A 67 -8.99 7.65 3.44
C GLU A 67 -8.78 8.55 2.22
N TYR A 68 -8.98 8.01 1.01
CA TYR A 68 -8.85 8.80 -0.21
C TYR A 68 -9.94 9.86 -0.35
N LYS A 69 -11.17 9.58 0.09
CA LYS A 69 -12.25 10.58 0.17
C LYS A 69 -11.90 11.74 1.09
N LEU A 70 -11.24 11.49 2.23
CA LEU A 70 -10.78 12.56 3.12
C LEU A 70 -9.78 13.47 2.41
N PHE A 71 -8.86 12.91 1.62
CA PHE A 71 -7.92 13.66 0.81
C PHE A 71 -8.65 14.57 -0.21
N LEU A 72 -9.55 13.99 -1.03
CA LEU A 72 -10.31 14.77 -2.01
C LEU A 72 -11.15 15.88 -1.36
N ASN A 73 -11.75 15.60 -0.22
CA ASN A 73 -12.52 16.59 0.53
C ASN A 73 -11.65 17.73 1.06
N ASP A 74 -10.47 17.43 1.59
CA ASP A 74 -9.53 18.46 2.04
C ASP A 74 -9.08 19.36 0.88
N LEU A 75 -8.74 18.78 -0.29
CA LEU A 75 -8.40 19.56 -1.50
C LEU A 75 -9.56 20.49 -1.93
N LYS A 76 -10.79 19.98 -1.86
CA LYS A 76 -11.98 20.79 -2.18
C LYS A 76 -12.17 21.94 -1.20
N LEU A 77 -12.02 21.68 0.09
CA LEU A 77 -12.19 22.69 1.15
C LEU A 77 -11.09 23.75 1.13
N THR A 78 -9.87 23.40 0.73
CA THR A 78 -8.75 24.35 0.59
C THR A 78 -8.73 25.09 -0.74
N GLY A 79 -9.62 24.74 -1.69
CA GLY A 79 -9.69 25.35 -3.00
C GLY A 79 -8.56 24.95 -3.96
N GLU A 80 -7.88 23.83 -3.71
CA GLU A 80 -6.78 23.31 -4.54
C GLU A 80 -7.33 22.58 -5.78
N LEU A 81 -8.05 23.32 -6.65
CA LEU A 81 -8.83 22.75 -7.75
C LEU A 81 -7.98 22.00 -8.80
N GLU A 82 -6.76 22.47 -9.07
CA GLU A 82 -5.85 21.80 -10.01
C GLU A 82 -5.42 20.42 -9.47
N LYS A 83 -5.05 20.34 -8.19
CA LYS A 83 -4.72 19.08 -7.55
C LYS A 83 -5.94 18.17 -7.45
N LEU A 84 -7.11 18.73 -7.15
CA LEU A 84 -8.37 17.99 -7.12
C LEU A 84 -8.68 17.36 -8.49
N ALA A 85 -8.42 18.05 -9.59
CA ALA A 85 -8.62 17.51 -10.93
C ALA A 85 -7.69 16.31 -11.22
N ILE A 86 -6.40 16.40 -10.84
CA ILE A 86 -5.44 15.29 -10.98
C ILE A 86 -5.82 14.10 -10.08
N ALA A 87 -6.34 14.38 -8.88
CA ALA A 87 -6.68 13.39 -7.88
C ALA A 87 -8.01 12.65 -8.14
N GLN A 88 -8.79 13.05 -9.16
CA GLN A 88 -10.05 12.38 -9.49
C GLN A 88 -9.85 10.90 -9.84
N ILE A 89 -10.82 10.09 -9.44
CA ILE A 89 -10.87 8.66 -9.76
C ILE A 89 -11.53 8.47 -11.11
N ASP A 90 -10.89 7.71 -11.99
CA ASP A 90 -11.49 7.29 -13.25
C ASP A 90 -12.37 6.05 -13.04
N SER A 91 -13.61 6.25 -12.59
CA SER A 91 -14.54 5.15 -12.31
C SER A 91 -14.87 4.32 -13.56
N LEU A 92 -14.72 4.88 -14.78
CA LEU A 92 -14.99 4.15 -16.02
C LEU A 92 -14.04 2.97 -16.24
N LYS A 93 -12.88 2.95 -15.57
CA LYS A 93 -11.95 1.81 -15.59
C LYS A 93 -12.49 0.54 -14.93
N TRP A 94 -13.65 0.61 -14.27
CA TRP A 94 -14.41 -0.57 -13.85
C TRP A 94 -15.16 -1.24 -14.99
N ASN A 95 -15.26 -0.61 -16.16
CA ASN A 95 -15.83 -1.25 -17.35
C ASN A 95 -14.85 -2.28 -17.93
N LEU A 96 -14.85 -3.47 -17.37
CA LEU A 96 -13.96 -4.59 -17.74
C LEU A 96 -14.55 -5.49 -18.84
N GLY A 97 -15.57 -5.01 -19.55
CA GLY A 97 -16.20 -5.71 -20.65
C GLY A 97 -17.30 -6.72 -20.25
N THR A 98 -17.66 -6.77 -18.96
CA THR A 98 -18.76 -7.60 -18.46
C THR A 98 -19.88 -6.75 -17.88
N SER A 99 -21.14 -7.18 -18.04
CA SER A 99 -22.30 -6.43 -17.51
C SER A 99 -22.31 -6.33 -15.98
N THR A 100 -21.70 -7.29 -15.29
CA THR A 100 -21.61 -7.33 -13.82
C THR A 100 -20.74 -6.24 -13.25
N ASN A 101 -19.75 -5.75 -14.02
CA ASN A 101 -18.82 -4.71 -13.55
C ASN A 101 -19.36 -3.28 -13.66
N MET A 102 -20.48 -3.08 -14.37
CA MET A 102 -21.09 -1.75 -14.51
C MET A 102 -21.56 -1.14 -13.18
N ALA A 103 -22.00 -1.97 -12.25
CA ALA A 103 -22.35 -1.51 -10.91
C ALA A 103 -21.18 -0.88 -10.15
N TYR A 104 -19.95 -1.35 -10.37
CA TYR A 104 -18.76 -0.79 -9.73
C TYR A 104 -18.34 0.57 -10.29
N VAL A 105 -18.69 0.88 -11.54
CA VAL A 105 -18.50 2.22 -12.13
C VAL A 105 -19.19 3.28 -11.27
N GLU A 106 -20.41 2.97 -10.82
CA GLU A 106 -21.22 3.90 -10.03
C GLU A 106 -20.93 3.81 -8.54
N TYR A 107 -20.83 2.59 -7.99
CA TYR A 107 -20.92 2.36 -6.54
C TYR A 107 -19.60 2.09 -5.86
N TYR A 108 -18.57 1.58 -6.52
CA TYR A 108 -17.35 1.15 -5.85
C TYR A 108 -16.68 2.25 -5.00
N PHE A 109 -16.59 3.45 -5.54
CA PHE A 109 -16.03 4.56 -4.78
C PHE A 109 -17.09 5.33 -4.00
N SER A 110 -18.30 5.47 -4.53
CA SER A 110 -19.33 6.34 -3.95
C SER A 110 -20.03 5.72 -2.74
N HIS A 111 -20.37 4.42 -2.80
CA HIS A 111 -21.24 3.77 -1.83
C HIS A 111 -20.52 3.42 -0.52
N PRO A 112 -21.14 3.64 0.66
CA PRO A 112 -20.54 3.40 1.98
C PRO A 112 -20.09 1.95 2.23
N ALA A 113 -20.70 0.96 1.57
CA ALA A 113 -20.31 -0.45 1.69
C ALA A 113 -18.87 -0.71 1.29
N TYR A 114 -18.31 0.09 0.36
CA TYR A 114 -16.95 -0.03 -0.12
C TYR A 114 -15.96 0.92 0.56
N LYS A 115 -16.33 1.58 1.65
CA LYS A 115 -15.47 2.56 2.34
C LYS A 115 -14.12 1.97 2.79
N ASP A 116 -14.13 0.71 3.22
CA ASP A 116 -12.96 -0.01 3.72
C ASP A 116 -12.29 -0.88 2.64
N TYR A 117 -12.64 -0.72 1.37
CA TYR A 117 -12.00 -1.36 0.23
C TYR A 117 -10.85 -0.49 -0.29
N PRO A 118 -9.82 -1.07 -0.94
CA PRO A 118 -8.70 -0.30 -1.46
C PRO A 118 -9.15 0.69 -2.51
N VAL A 119 -8.59 1.89 -2.51
CA VAL A 119 -8.79 2.82 -3.61
C VAL A 119 -8.07 2.31 -4.86
N VAL A 120 -8.77 2.29 -5.98
CA VAL A 120 -8.28 1.91 -7.30
C VAL A 120 -8.68 2.95 -8.32
N ASN A 121 -8.27 2.77 -9.58
CA ASN A 121 -8.57 3.71 -10.66
C ASN A 121 -8.03 5.14 -10.40
N VAL A 122 -6.93 5.22 -9.67
CA VAL A 122 -6.19 6.46 -9.41
C VAL A 122 -4.92 6.51 -10.25
N SER A 123 -4.53 7.70 -10.69
CA SER A 123 -3.28 7.88 -11.40
C SER A 123 -2.07 7.81 -10.44
N TYR A 124 -0.89 7.57 -10.98
CA TYR A 124 0.37 7.66 -10.23
C TYR A 124 0.57 9.04 -9.60
N ASP A 125 0.29 10.08 -10.36
CA ASP A 125 0.46 11.47 -9.90
C ASP A 125 -0.55 11.80 -8.79
N ALA A 126 -1.75 11.22 -8.83
CA ALA A 126 -2.74 11.30 -7.74
C ALA A 126 -2.25 10.60 -6.45
N ALA A 127 -1.59 9.45 -6.57
CA ALA A 127 -0.99 8.76 -5.42
C ALA A 127 0.16 9.58 -4.80
N LEU A 128 0.97 10.26 -5.61
CA LEU A 128 2.01 11.18 -5.12
C LEU A 128 1.39 12.39 -4.41
N LEU A 129 0.34 13.00 -4.96
CA LEU A 129 -0.39 14.10 -4.31
C LEU A 129 -0.99 13.67 -2.97
N TYR A 130 -1.49 12.44 -2.86
CA TYR A 130 -1.94 11.88 -1.59
C TYR A 130 -0.80 11.79 -0.56
N CYS A 131 0.38 11.32 -0.97
CA CYS A 131 1.56 11.26 -0.10
C CYS A 131 1.97 12.64 0.42
N ASP A 132 2.00 13.65 -0.44
CA ASP A 132 2.33 15.02 -0.08
C ASP A 132 1.28 15.64 0.86
N TRP A 133 -0.01 15.44 0.54
CA TRP A 133 -1.11 15.86 1.41
C TRP A 133 -0.99 15.25 2.82
N LEU A 134 -0.74 13.93 2.91
CA LEU A 134 -0.62 13.23 4.19
C LEU A 134 0.58 13.73 4.99
N SER A 135 1.72 13.99 4.31
CA SER A 135 2.92 14.59 4.91
C SER A 135 2.60 15.95 5.53
N ASN A 136 1.98 16.84 4.75
CA ASN A 136 1.63 18.19 5.19
C ASN A 136 0.62 18.16 6.34
N LYS A 137 -0.42 17.32 6.23
CA LYS A 137 -1.47 17.17 7.25
C LYS A 137 -0.91 16.73 8.59
N LEU A 138 -0.08 15.68 8.61
CA LEU A 138 0.47 15.15 9.85
C LEU A 138 1.58 16.03 10.42
N ASN A 139 2.42 16.62 9.58
CA ASN A 139 3.40 17.60 10.03
C ASN A 139 2.72 18.80 10.69
N LYS A 140 1.64 19.34 10.08
CA LYS A 140 0.85 20.41 10.69
C LYS A 140 0.23 19.98 12.03
N GLN A 141 -0.34 18.78 12.08
CA GLN A 141 -0.97 18.24 13.30
C GLN A 141 0.01 18.10 14.46
N PHE A 142 1.25 17.69 14.17
CA PHE A 142 2.26 17.45 15.20
C PHE A 142 3.25 18.60 15.39
N GLY A 143 3.14 19.70 14.65
CA GLY A 143 4.13 20.78 14.65
C GLY A 143 5.52 20.30 14.24
N SER A 144 5.61 19.36 13.28
CA SER A 144 6.83 18.73 12.79
C SER A 144 7.07 19.09 11.33
N THR A 145 8.28 18.89 10.86
CA THR A 145 8.66 18.94 9.44
C THR A 145 9.33 17.62 8.99
N LYS A 146 9.41 16.65 9.90
CA LYS A 146 10.21 15.43 9.73
C LYS A 146 9.48 14.26 9.07
N LEU A 147 8.16 14.33 8.93
CA LEU A 147 7.39 13.28 8.29
C LEU A 147 7.34 13.51 6.78
N LYS A 148 7.83 12.54 6.02
CA LYS A 148 7.72 12.51 4.57
C LYS A 148 7.11 11.19 4.14
N PHE A 149 5.85 11.22 3.73
CA PHE A 149 5.18 10.06 3.17
C PHE A 149 5.50 9.94 1.68
N ARG A 150 5.64 8.73 1.21
CA ARG A 150 5.92 8.40 -0.18
C ARG A 150 5.49 6.98 -0.53
N LEU A 151 5.50 6.63 -1.78
CA LEU A 151 5.37 5.26 -2.24
C LEU A 151 6.63 4.45 -1.88
N PRO A 152 6.51 3.13 -1.63
CA PRO A 152 7.65 2.27 -1.32
C PRO A 152 8.54 2.03 -2.54
N THR A 153 9.83 1.79 -2.32
CA THR A 153 10.67 1.14 -3.33
C THR A 153 10.35 -0.35 -3.40
N LYS A 154 10.85 -1.03 -4.44
CA LYS A 154 10.69 -2.49 -4.56
C LYS A 154 11.29 -3.22 -3.35
N GLU A 155 12.47 -2.81 -2.91
CA GLU A 155 13.17 -3.41 -1.77
C GLU A 155 12.39 -3.22 -0.46
N GLU A 156 11.84 -2.03 -0.24
CA GLU A 156 11.04 -1.73 0.95
C GLU A 156 9.73 -2.53 0.95
N PHE A 157 9.05 -2.62 -0.20
CA PHE A 157 7.84 -3.43 -0.35
C PHE A 157 8.12 -4.91 -0.05
N VAL A 158 9.16 -5.47 -0.67
CA VAL A 158 9.52 -6.88 -0.49
C VAL A 158 10.00 -7.12 0.95
N ARG A 159 10.77 -6.19 1.55
CA ARG A 159 11.19 -6.26 2.97
C ARG A 159 10.00 -6.28 3.90
N ALA A 160 9.04 -5.39 3.70
CA ALA A 160 7.81 -5.34 4.50
C ALA A 160 6.96 -6.60 4.35
N GLY A 161 6.87 -7.17 3.16
CA GLY A 161 6.13 -8.40 2.89
C GLY A 161 6.82 -9.65 3.43
N ARG A 162 8.08 -9.85 3.06
CA ARG A 162 8.84 -11.08 3.34
C ARG A 162 9.41 -11.15 4.75
N GLY A 163 9.71 -10.01 5.35
CA GLY A 163 10.40 -9.94 6.63
C GLY A 163 11.81 -10.52 6.54
N ASP A 164 12.19 -11.32 7.53
CA ASP A 164 13.49 -11.98 7.59
C ASP A 164 13.51 -13.32 6.82
N ASN A 165 12.41 -13.71 6.21
CA ASN A 165 12.30 -14.97 5.49
C ASN A 165 12.86 -14.84 4.07
N ARG A 166 13.91 -15.60 3.75
CA ARG A 166 14.72 -15.39 2.54
C ARG A 166 14.13 -15.94 1.25
N THR A 167 13.26 -16.94 1.33
CA THR A 167 12.94 -17.80 0.17
C THR A 167 11.46 -17.91 -0.17
N VAL A 168 10.58 -17.22 0.55
CA VAL A 168 9.15 -17.31 0.32
C VAL A 168 8.63 -16.23 -0.63
N GLY A 169 7.74 -16.64 -1.51
CA GLY A 169 7.08 -15.74 -2.46
C GLY A 169 5.94 -14.93 -1.83
N TYR A 170 5.44 -15.35 -0.66
CA TYR A 170 4.25 -14.74 -0.03
C TYR A 170 4.53 -14.22 1.37
N ALA A 171 3.80 -13.19 1.76
CA ALA A 171 3.99 -12.47 3.02
C ALA A 171 3.66 -13.30 4.28
N TRP A 172 2.92 -14.38 4.15
CA TRP A 172 2.58 -15.29 5.27
C TRP A 172 3.62 -16.36 5.56
N GLY A 173 4.78 -16.29 4.91
CA GLY A 173 5.95 -17.11 5.26
C GLY A 173 5.96 -18.54 4.71
N THR A 174 5.05 -18.89 3.80
CA THR A 174 5.06 -20.18 3.09
C THR A 174 4.83 -19.98 1.58
N ASN A 175 5.06 -21.03 0.78
CA ASN A 175 4.78 -21.00 -0.67
C ASN A 175 3.41 -21.59 -1.03
N ASN A 176 2.54 -21.84 -0.06
CA ASN A 176 1.19 -22.36 -0.28
C ASN A 176 0.18 -21.21 -0.29
N LEU A 177 -0.76 -21.22 -1.22
CA LEU A 177 -1.86 -20.25 -1.30
C LEU A 177 -2.96 -20.47 -0.26
N ARG A 178 -2.94 -21.63 0.41
CA ARG A 178 -3.91 -22.02 1.43
C ARG A 178 -3.21 -22.26 2.77
N ASN A 179 -3.88 -21.91 3.85
CA ASN A 179 -3.46 -22.27 5.19
C ASN A 179 -3.78 -23.76 5.50
N ARG A 180 -3.40 -24.20 6.70
CA ARG A 180 -3.64 -25.60 7.14
C ARG A 180 -5.12 -25.98 7.21
N SER A 181 -6.02 -25.01 7.33
CA SER A 181 -7.48 -25.21 7.32
C SER A 181 -8.09 -25.16 5.91
N GLY A 182 -7.26 -25.06 4.87
CA GLY A 182 -7.70 -25.00 3.47
C GLY A 182 -8.19 -23.65 3.00
N GLN A 183 -8.12 -22.59 3.84
CA GLN A 183 -8.56 -21.24 3.50
C GLN A 183 -7.51 -20.53 2.67
N PHE A 184 -7.93 -19.78 1.66
CA PHE A 184 -7.04 -18.94 0.86
C PHE A 184 -6.45 -17.81 1.70
N MET A 185 -5.17 -17.52 1.47
CA MET A 185 -4.39 -16.56 2.24
C MET A 185 -4.44 -15.14 1.65
N CYS A 186 -4.96 -14.98 0.44
CA CYS A 186 -5.10 -13.69 -0.22
C CYS A 186 -6.24 -13.72 -1.24
N ASN A 187 -6.64 -12.53 -1.69
CA ASN A 187 -7.60 -12.36 -2.78
C ASN A 187 -6.88 -12.42 -4.12
N HIS A 188 -7.12 -13.46 -4.89
CA HIS A 188 -6.52 -13.72 -6.20
C HIS A 188 -7.48 -14.49 -7.11
N LEU A 189 -7.22 -14.52 -8.39
CA LEU A 189 -8.01 -15.31 -9.34
C LEU A 189 -7.78 -16.79 -9.11
N GLN A 190 -8.83 -17.51 -8.80
CA GLN A 190 -8.83 -18.97 -8.80
C GLN A 190 -9.24 -19.47 -10.18
N LEU A 191 -8.35 -20.16 -10.85
CA LEU A 191 -8.63 -20.79 -12.12
C LEU A 191 -9.12 -22.23 -11.90
N GLY A 192 -10.25 -22.57 -12.49
CA GLY A 192 -10.63 -23.96 -12.71
C GLY A 192 -9.76 -24.61 -13.80
N ALA A 193 -9.62 -25.93 -13.78
CA ALA A 193 -8.88 -26.65 -14.81
C ALA A 193 -9.46 -26.42 -16.22
N GLU A 194 -10.76 -26.18 -16.30
CA GLU A 194 -11.52 -25.87 -17.52
C GLU A 194 -11.13 -24.54 -18.16
N SER A 195 -10.51 -23.62 -17.41
CA SER A 195 -10.02 -22.34 -17.93
C SER A 195 -8.62 -22.42 -18.54
N ILE A 196 -7.95 -23.56 -18.43
CA ILE A 196 -6.60 -23.77 -18.96
C ILE A 196 -6.67 -24.55 -20.27
N HIS A 197 -6.45 -23.85 -21.36
CA HIS A 197 -6.50 -24.42 -22.71
C HIS A 197 -5.10 -24.49 -23.32
N ARG A 198 -4.85 -25.57 -24.08
CA ARG A 198 -3.65 -25.65 -24.90
C ARG A 198 -3.96 -25.11 -26.30
N ASN A 199 -3.31 -24.01 -26.65
CA ASN A 199 -3.36 -23.47 -27.99
C ASN A 199 -2.72 -24.49 -28.96
N THR A 200 -3.51 -25.05 -29.90
CA THR A 200 -3.08 -26.10 -30.81
C THR A 200 -2.10 -25.60 -31.88
N ILE A 201 -2.05 -24.28 -32.13
CA ILE A 201 -1.17 -23.67 -33.13
C ILE A 201 0.19 -23.38 -32.50
N THR A 202 0.21 -22.75 -31.31
CA THR A 202 1.44 -22.32 -30.64
C THR A 202 2.03 -23.36 -29.71
N GLY A 203 1.23 -24.38 -29.34
CA GLY A 203 1.57 -25.41 -28.36
C GLY A 203 1.62 -24.89 -26.91
N LYS A 204 1.35 -23.61 -26.67
CA LYS A 204 1.38 -22.98 -25.34
C LYS A 204 0.04 -23.15 -24.63
N TYR A 205 0.09 -23.12 -23.31
CA TYR A 205 -1.11 -23.04 -22.49
C TYR A 205 -1.57 -21.60 -22.40
N GLU A 206 -2.87 -21.38 -22.58
CA GLU A 206 -3.55 -20.09 -22.50
C GLU A 206 -4.64 -20.18 -21.45
N ILE A 207 -4.86 -19.08 -20.74
CA ILE A 207 -5.93 -18.96 -19.76
C ILE A 207 -7.09 -18.26 -20.46
N ILE A 208 -8.19 -18.99 -20.63
CA ILE A 208 -9.45 -18.45 -21.14
C ILE A 208 -10.46 -18.60 -20.01
N PRO A 209 -10.70 -17.54 -19.20
CA PRO A 209 -11.60 -17.62 -18.05
C PRO A 209 -12.99 -18.08 -18.47
N VAL A 210 -13.50 -19.11 -17.82
CA VAL A 210 -14.92 -19.51 -17.91
C VAL A 210 -15.70 -18.76 -16.83
N PHE A 211 -17.00 -18.69 -16.96
CA PHE A 211 -17.92 -17.91 -16.13
C PHE A 211 -17.83 -18.16 -14.61
N ASP A 212 -17.21 -19.25 -14.19
CA ASP A 212 -17.07 -19.66 -12.78
C ASP A 212 -15.69 -19.33 -12.17
N ASP A 213 -14.82 -18.61 -12.89
CA ASP A 213 -13.54 -18.15 -12.33
C ASP A 213 -13.77 -16.92 -11.44
N PHE A 214 -13.94 -17.17 -10.14
CA PHE A 214 -14.13 -16.15 -9.12
C PHE A 214 -12.80 -15.80 -8.42
N ALA A 215 -12.74 -14.58 -7.89
CA ALA A 215 -11.67 -14.23 -6.97
C ALA A 215 -11.69 -15.19 -5.76
N ALA A 216 -10.54 -15.77 -5.44
CA ALA A 216 -10.41 -16.67 -4.31
C ALA A 216 -10.72 -15.93 -3.00
N GLY A 217 -11.52 -16.54 -2.15
CA GLY A 217 -11.89 -15.95 -0.86
C GLY A 217 -13.28 -15.33 -0.80
N GLY A 218 -14.09 -15.45 -1.86
CA GLY A 218 -15.51 -15.04 -1.85
C GLY A 218 -15.74 -13.56 -2.15
N SER A 219 -14.77 -12.87 -2.75
CA SER A 219 -14.93 -11.51 -3.26
C SER A 219 -14.98 -11.55 -4.79
N ASP A 220 -15.96 -10.89 -5.40
CA ASP A 220 -16.11 -10.84 -6.86
C ASP A 220 -15.03 -9.96 -7.52
N VAL A 221 -14.49 -9.03 -6.74
CA VAL A 221 -13.46 -8.06 -7.13
C VAL A 221 -12.43 -7.91 -6.00
N THR A 222 -12.12 -6.71 -5.56
CA THR A 222 -11.27 -6.46 -4.39
C THR A 222 -11.97 -6.91 -3.10
N ALA A 223 -11.20 -7.11 -2.05
CA ALA A 223 -11.66 -7.35 -0.68
C ALA A 223 -11.35 -6.14 0.21
N PRO A 224 -12.01 -5.97 1.36
CA PRO A 224 -11.65 -4.92 2.33
C PRO A 224 -10.17 -4.95 2.69
N VAL A 225 -9.57 -3.78 2.93
CA VAL A 225 -8.12 -3.63 3.20
C VAL A 225 -7.60 -4.37 4.44
N LYS A 226 -8.48 -4.80 5.34
CA LYS A 226 -8.17 -5.68 6.49
C LYS A 226 -8.75 -7.08 6.32
N SER A 227 -8.70 -7.61 5.12
CA SER A 227 -9.05 -9.00 4.85
C SER A 227 -7.86 -9.92 5.07
N TYR A 228 -8.16 -11.21 5.27
CA TYR A 228 -7.15 -12.25 5.48
C TYR A 228 -6.32 -12.01 6.75
N TRP A 229 -5.04 -12.41 6.72
CA TRP A 229 -4.15 -12.37 7.89
C TRP A 229 -2.99 -11.41 7.64
N ALA A 230 -2.69 -10.62 8.65
CA ALA A 230 -1.49 -9.79 8.62
C ALA A 230 -0.23 -10.67 8.68
N ASN A 231 0.85 -10.18 8.07
CA ASN A 231 2.15 -10.80 8.17
C ASN A 231 2.83 -10.50 9.54
N GLN A 232 4.08 -10.93 9.72
CA GLN A 232 4.84 -10.71 10.96
C GLN A 232 5.02 -9.24 11.37
N PHE A 233 4.88 -8.30 10.44
CA PHE A 233 4.94 -6.85 10.71
C PHE A 233 3.55 -6.22 10.85
N ASP A 234 2.49 -7.00 11.02
CA ASP A 234 1.10 -6.50 11.10
C ASP A 234 0.69 -5.70 9.84
N VAL A 235 1.12 -6.19 8.66
CA VAL A 235 0.79 -5.62 7.34
C VAL A 235 -0.10 -6.59 6.58
N TYR A 236 -1.23 -6.10 6.07
CA TYR A 236 -2.26 -6.87 5.37
C TYR A 236 -2.07 -6.79 3.85
N ASN A 237 -2.57 -7.77 3.14
CA ASN A 237 -2.76 -7.82 1.69
C ASN A 237 -1.50 -7.47 0.85
N MET A 238 -0.31 -7.83 1.33
CA MET A 238 0.92 -7.66 0.55
C MET A 238 0.96 -8.52 -0.72
N ASN A 239 0.03 -9.45 -0.84
CA ASN A 239 -0.16 -10.36 -1.98
C ASN A 239 -1.63 -10.35 -2.39
N GLY A 240 -1.90 -10.18 -3.68
CA GLY A 240 -3.25 -10.13 -4.21
C GLY A 240 -4.01 -8.85 -3.80
N ASN A 241 -5.32 -8.89 -3.90
CA ASN A 241 -6.23 -7.78 -3.71
C ASN A 241 -6.02 -6.68 -4.76
N VAL A 242 -5.05 -5.80 -4.59
CA VAL A 242 -4.62 -4.84 -5.62
C VAL A 242 -3.10 -4.86 -5.75
N ALA A 243 -2.60 -4.77 -6.97
CA ALA A 243 -1.18 -4.53 -7.19
C ALA A 243 -0.83 -3.11 -6.78
N GLU A 244 0.28 -2.92 -6.06
CA GLU A 244 0.57 -1.66 -5.40
C GLU A 244 1.67 -0.88 -6.07
N MET A 245 1.37 0.39 -6.35
CA MET A 245 2.30 1.33 -6.98
C MET A 245 3.59 1.48 -6.17
N LEU A 246 4.72 1.50 -6.87
CA LEU A 246 6.03 1.76 -6.29
C LEU A 246 6.49 3.21 -6.52
N ALA A 247 7.59 3.59 -5.90
CA ALA A 247 8.26 4.88 -6.15
C ALA A 247 8.69 5.06 -7.62
N ILE A 248 8.85 3.97 -8.36
CA ILE A 248 9.09 3.98 -9.80
C ILE A 248 7.75 3.92 -10.52
N LYS A 249 7.43 4.97 -11.31
CA LYS A 249 6.21 5.05 -12.10
C LYS A 249 6.11 3.90 -13.11
N GLY A 250 4.93 3.34 -13.24
CA GLY A 250 4.62 2.31 -14.24
C GLY A 250 4.86 0.87 -13.77
N ILE A 251 5.27 0.66 -12.52
CA ILE A 251 5.45 -0.67 -11.92
C ILE A 251 4.66 -0.75 -10.62
N ALA A 252 3.92 -1.84 -10.45
CA ALA A 252 3.25 -2.22 -9.22
C ALA A 252 3.64 -3.65 -8.82
N LEU A 253 3.58 -3.98 -7.53
CA LEU A 253 3.94 -5.29 -6.99
C LEU A 253 2.78 -5.97 -6.25
N GLY A 254 2.97 -7.25 -5.96
CA GLY A 254 2.07 -8.06 -5.14
C GLY A 254 0.91 -8.69 -5.89
N GLY A 255 0.68 -8.27 -7.14
CA GLY A 255 -0.44 -8.71 -7.96
C GLY A 255 -1.81 -8.32 -7.42
N ALA A 256 -2.88 -8.64 -8.13
CA ALA A 256 -4.24 -8.19 -7.83
C ALA A 256 -5.24 -9.35 -7.85
N TRP A 257 -6.49 -9.06 -7.51
CA TRP A 257 -7.61 -9.99 -7.49
C TRP A 257 -7.86 -10.73 -8.82
N ARG A 258 -7.38 -10.18 -9.96
CA ARG A 258 -7.45 -10.82 -11.30
C ARG A 258 -6.20 -11.61 -11.68
N ASN A 259 -5.18 -11.63 -10.85
CA ASN A 259 -3.95 -12.38 -11.13
C ASN A 259 -4.01 -13.78 -10.53
N THR A 260 -3.36 -14.73 -11.19
CA THR A 260 -3.27 -16.12 -10.69
C THR A 260 -2.43 -16.18 -9.40
N GLY A 261 -2.52 -17.28 -8.68
CA GLY A 261 -1.74 -17.46 -7.45
C GLY A 261 -0.25 -17.28 -7.64
N TYR A 262 0.31 -17.63 -8.79
CA TYR A 262 1.72 -17.42 -9.11
C TYR A 262 2.05 -15.93 -9.27
N ASP A 263 1.15 -15.15 -9.87
CA ASP A 263 1.35 -13.75 -10.21
C ASP A 263 1.06 -12.79 -9.05
N VAL A 264 0.57 -13.30 -7.91
CA VAL A 264 0.40 -12.50 -6.68
C VAL A 264 1.56 -12.65 -5.70
N ARG A 265 2.72 -13.13 -6.14
CA ARG A 265 3.92 -13.16 -5.29
C ARG A 265 4.47 -11.76 -5.04
N LEU A 266 5.20 -11.58 -3.94
CA LEU A 266 5.76 -10.28 -3.51
C LEU A 266 6.60 -9.58 -4.58
N GLU A 267 7.30 -10.34 -5.42
CA GLU A 267 8.16 -9.79 -6.48
C GLU A 267 7.49 -9.80 -7.87
N SER A 268 6.22 -10.24 -7.96
CA SER A 268 5.50 -10.22 -9.23
C SER A 268 5.22 -8.77 -9.65
N GLU A 269 5.86 -8.36 -10.74
CA GLU A 269 5.72 -7.02 -11.30
C GLU A 269 4.50 -6.95 -12.23
N THR A 270 3.70 -5.94 -12.04
CA THR A 270 2.61 -5.55 -12.93
C THR A 270 2.97 -4.21 -13.56
N ALA A 271 3.22 -4.21 -14.87
CA ALA A 271 3.41 -2.96 -15.62
C ALA A 271 2.06 -2.28 -15.84
N TYR A 272 2.01 -0.96 -15.65
CA TYR A 272 0.82 -0.15 -15.93
C TYR A 272 1.20 1.20 -16.54
N THR A 273 0.36 1.72 -17.40
CA THR A 273 0.53 3.05 -18.04
C THR A 273 -0.52 4.04 -17.59
N GLU A 274 -1.62 3.55 -17.05
CA GLU A 274 -2.78 4.33 -16.63
C GLU A 274 -3.45 3.72 -15.39
N ALA A 275 -4.41 4.43 -14.83
CA ALA A 275 -5.24 3.97 -13.74
C ALA A 275 -6.00 2.69 -14.13
N ALA A 276 -6.13 1.75 -13.20
CA ALA A 276 -6.82 0.48 -13.42
C ALA A 276 -7.52 -0.04 -12.16
N ALA A 277 -8.57 -0.82 -12.33
CA ALA A 277 -9.32 -1.44 -11.23
C ALA A 277 -8.54 -2.52 -10.45
N THR A 278 -7.35 -2.84 -10.92
CA THR A 278 -6.41 -3.79 -10.30
C THR A 278 -5.22 -3.12 -9.62
N ILE A 279 -5.09 -1.79 -9.75
CA ILE A 279 -3.94 -1.02 -9.24
C ILE A 279 -4.40 -0.09 -8.12
N GLY A 280 -3.80 -0.27 -6.96
CA GLY A 280 -3.94 0.59 -5.80
C GLY A 280 -2.56 1.04 -5.28
N PHE A 281 -2.48 1.49 -4.03
CA PHE A 281 -1.22 1.86 -3.42
C PHE A 281 -1.28 1.84 -1.89
N ARG A 282 -0.11 1.75 -1.28
CA ARG A 282 0.11 2.04 0.13
C ARG A 282 1.24 3.03 0.29
N VAL A 283 1.35 3.63 1.47
CA VAL A 283 2.38 4.63 1.75
C VAL A 283 3.37 4.15 2.80
N ILE A 284 4.57 4.66 2.70
CA ILE A 284 5.59 4.53 3.73
C ILE A 284 6.04 5.90 4.20
N THR A 285 6.65 5.96 5.36
CA THR A 285 7.36 7.14 5.85
C THR A 285 8.64 6.73 6.56
N SER A 286 9.69 7.46 6.30
CA SER A 286 10.91 7.43 7.08
C SER A 286 11.02 8.71 7.89
N TRP A 287 11.68 8.64 9.02
CA TRP A 287 12.00 9.83 9.79
C TRP A 287 13.09 10.59 9.06
N VAL A 288 12.83 11.83 8.68
CA VAL A 288 13.85 12.72 8.12
C VAL A 288 14.55 13.40 9.29
N GLU A 289 15.83 13.11 9.46
CA GLU A 289 16.69 13.74 10.49
C GLU A 289 16.93 15.22 10.23
#